data_9a8d4b0e7876ba1970a6d10482cd31e1
#
_entry.id   9a8d4b0e7876ba1970a6d10482cd31e1
#
_cell.length_a   1.000
_cell.length_b   1.000
_cell.length_c   1.000
_cell.angle_alpha   90.00
_cell.angle_beta   90.00
_cell.angle_gamma   90.00
#
_symmetry.space_group_name_H-M   'P 1'
#
loop_
_entity.id
_entity.type
_entity.pdbx_description
1 polymer ?
#
loop_
_entity_poly.entity_id
_entity_poly.type
_entity_poly.pdbx_seq_one_letter_code
_entity_poly.pdbx_strand_id
1 'polypeptide(L)'
;DRTKTLYQGTDSVRGGKFTFSFAVPLDINYSNQSGLVNLYAVNTAKTLSAHGSSEQFTVGESEEQKNDSIGPSIYCYLNSPSFVDGGNVNTTPFFVAKITDKDGINAAGSGIGHDLQLVIDGDMSKAYVLNSNFIYDFGTYTSGSTYYSIPQLEPGKHELTFRAWDIQNNSSTVKLRFNVVKALSPALFDVGVTANPAKTSTTFIISHDRTESDMDVVVEVFDSSGRQHWRHSESG
;
A
#
# COMPACT_ATOMS: atom_id res chain seq x y z
N ASP A 1 -8.94 -6.75 25.35
CA ASP A 1 -7.61 -6.13 25.16
C ASP A 1 -7.45 -5.79 23.70
N ARG A 2 -7.35 -4.51 23.40
CA ARG A 2 -7.07 -4.03 22.04
C ARG A 2 -5.58 -3.69 21.97
N THR A 3 -4.76 -4.65 21.54
CA THR A 3 -3.40 -4.35 21.10
C THR A 3 -3.47 -3.57 19.80
N LYS A 4 -2.90 -2.37 19.77
CA LYS A 4 -2.72 -1.60 18.54
C LYS A 4 -1.33 -1.83 17.98
N THR A 5 -1.23 -2.07 16.68
CA THR A 5 0.04 -2.14 15.97
C THR A 5 0.57 -0.72 15.79
N LEU A 6 1.72 -0.42 16.39
CA LEU A 6 2.40 0.86 16.24
C LEU A 6 3.21 0.92 14.95
N TYR A 7 3.85 -0.18 14.61
CA TYR A 7 4.71 -0.30 13.44
C TYR A 7 4.69 -1.72 12.91
N GLN A 8 4.61 -1.86 11.62
CA GLN A 8 4.82 -3.12 10.90
C GLN A 8 5.68 -2.83 9.66
N GLY A 9 6.91 -3.31 9.67
CA GLY A 9 7.87 -3.04 8.60
C GLY A 9 8.75 -4.22 8.30
N THR A 10 9.58 -4.09 7.27
CA THR A 10 10.54 -5.10 6.83
C THR A 10 11.92 -4.50 6.72
N ASP A 11 12.94 -5.28 7.06
CA ASP A 11 14.33 -4.90 6.95
C ASP A 11 15.22 -6.13 6.68
N SER A 12 16.52 -5.90 6.41
CA SER A 12 17.46 -6.95 6.10
C SER A 12 18.14 -7.50 7.35
N VAL A 13 18.36 -8.83 7.37
CA VAL A 13 19.23 -9.50 8.34
C VAL A 13 20.57 -9.80 7.68
N ARG A 14 21.70 -9.35 8.27
CA ARG A 14 23.05 -9.57 7.77
C ARG A 14 23.93 -10.13 8.86
N GLY A 15 24.56 -11.30 8.62
CA GLY A 15 25.41 -11.94 9.62
C GLY A 15 24.70 -12.26 10.94
N GLY A 16 23.41 -12.58 10.91
CA GLY A 16 22.59 -12.86 12.08
C GLY A 16 22.19 -11.64 12.90
N LYS A 17 22.45 -10.43 12.40
CA LYS A 17 22.12 -9.16 13.07
C LYS A 17 21.17 -8.33 12.20
N PHE A 18 20.27 -7.59 12.84
CA PHE A 18 19.41 -6.61 12.23
C PHE A 18 19.24 -5.41 13.17
N THR A 19 18.89 -4.28 12.60
CA THR A 19 18.51 -3.06 13.32
C THR A 19 17.33 -2.47 12.60
N PHE A 20 16.31 -2.08 13.34
CA PHE A 20 15.18 -1.35 12.78
C PHE A 20 14.90 -0.14 13.66
N SER A 21 14.32 0.89 13.06
CA SER A 21 13.87 2.09 13.74
C SER A 21 12.43 2.39 13.32
N PHE A 22 11.64 2.85 14.27
CA PHE A 22 10.30 3.36 14.00
C PHE A 22 10.03 4.56 14.90
N ALA A 23 9.11 5.39 14.48
CA ALA A 23 8.69 6.54 15.26
C ALA A 23 7.38 6.24 15.98
N VAL A 24 7.27 6.73 17.23
CA VAL A 24 6.06 6.60 18.05
C VAL A 24 5.23 7.87 17.88
N PRO A 25 3.96 7.76 17.42
CA PRO A 25 3.09 8.93 17.28
C PRO A 25 2.81 9.63 18.61
N LEU A 26 2.67 10.95 18.58
CA LEU A 26 2.41 11.76 19.78
C LEU A 26 1.04 11.47 20.45
N ASP A 27 0.08 10.95 19.66
CA ASP A 27 -1.27 10.64 20.12
C ASP A 27 -1.44 9.21 20.67
N ILE A 28 -0.31 8.53 20.95
CA ILE A 28 -0.35 7.20 21.52
C ILE A 28 -0.90 7.23 22.96
N ASN A 29 -1.74 6.28 23.29
CA ASN A 29 -2.15 6.04 24.65
C ASN A 29 -1.02 5.38 25.45
N TYR A 30 -0.37 6.13 26.31
CA TYR A 30 0.66 5.60 27.20
C TYR A 30 0.09 4.59 28.16
N SER A 31 0.82 3.54 28.39
CA SER A 31 0.48 2.46 29.31
C SER A 31 1.72 2.03 30.09
N ASN A 32 1.57 1.70 31.35
CA ASN A 32 2.64 1.10 32.15
C ASN A 32 2.85 -0.38 31.82
N GLN A 33 2.14 -0.92 30.83
CA GLN A 33 2.29 -2.31 30.39
C GLN A 33 3.40 -2.42 29.34
N SER A 34 3.99 -3.59 29.29
CA SER A 34 5.02 -3.90 28.27
C SER A 34 4.41 -3.88 26.86
N GLY A 35 5.16 -3.32 25.94
CA GLY A 35 4.89 -3.49 24.51
C GLY A 35 5.29 -4.91 24.04
N LEU A 36 4.77 -5.32 22.89
CA LEU A 36 5.10 -6.60 22.27
C LEU A 36 5.76 -6.36 20.91
N VAL A 37 6.95 -6.93 20.71
CA VAL A 37 7.60 -7.03 19.40
C VAL A 37 7.53 -8.49 18.94
N ASN A 38 6.99 -8.71 17.75
CA ASN A 38 7.05 -9.99 17.04
C ASN A 38 8.00 -9.87 15.86
N LEU A 39 8.92 -10.80 15.75
CA LEU A 39 9.93 -10.85 14.71
C LEU A 39 9.79 -12.13 13.89
N TYR A 40 9.85 -11.99 12.58
CA TYR A 40 9.89 -13.10 11.64
C TYR A 40 10.98 -12.84 10.60
N ALA A 41 11.85 -13.82 10.39
CA ALA A 41 12.92 -13.75 9.41
C ALA A 41 12.89 -14.95 8.48
N VAL A 42 13.23 -14.72 7.22
CA VAL A 42 13.32 -15.77 6.19
C VAL A 42 14.57 -15.52 5.35
N ASN A 43 15.26 -16.59 4.97
CA ASN A 43 16.38 -16.46 4.05
C ASN A 43 15.93 -16.17 2.61
N THR A 44 16.81 -15.67 1.77
CA THR A 44 16.52 -15.31 0.39
C THR A 44 15.92 -16.46 -0.44
N ALA A 45 16.34 -17.69 -0.17
CA ALA A 45 15.83 -18.90 -0.82
C ALA A 45 14.48 -19.37 -0.27
N LYS A 46 13.94 -18.73 0.79
CA LYS A 46 12.71 -19.11 1.50
C LYS A 46 12.69 -20.56 2.03
N THR A 47 13.86 -21.12 2.30
CA THR A 47 14.04 -22.49 2.81
C THR A 47 14.22 -22.56 4.31
N LEU A 48 14.58 -21.43 4.94
CA LEU A 48 14.78 -21.31 6.40
C LEU A 48 13.99 -20.12 6.91
N SER A 49 13.30 -20.30 8.02
CA SER A 49 12.62 -19.22 8.73
C SER A 49 12.95 -19.26 10.22
N ALA A 50 12.88 -18.09 10.85
CA ALA A 50 13.00 -17.92 12.28
C ALA A 50 11.94 -16.94 12.76
N HIS A 51 11.45 -17.11 13.97
CA HIS A 51 10.54 -16.20 14.63
C HIS A 51 10.92 -16.00 16.08
N GLY A 52 10.53 -14.89 16.65
CA GLY A 52 10.74 -14.57 18.05
C GLY A 52 9.88 -13.41 18.49
N SER A 53 9.74 -13.24 19.80
CA SER A 53 9.02 -12.14 20.40
C SER A 53 9.78 -11.57 21.60
N SER A 54 9.52 -10.31 21.94
CA SER A 54 10.04 -9.63 23.12
C SER A 54 8.98 -8.69 23.70
N GLU A 55 8.88 -8.70 25.03
CA GLU A 55 8.03 -7.81 25.82
C GLU A 55 8.86 -6.92 26.77
N GLN A 56 10.17 -6.81 26.52
CA GLN A 56 11.12 -6.16 27.43
C GLN A 56 11.23 -4.65 27.17
N PHE A 57 10.13 -3.98 26.85
CA PHE A 57 10.12 -2.53 26.70
C PHE A 57 8.75 -1.97 27.08
N THR A 58 8.73 -0.69 27.45
CA THR A 58 7.52 0.09 27.66
C THR A 58 7.56 1.32 26.77
N VAL A 59 6.39 1.78 26.34
CA VAL A 59 6.26 3.06 25.66
C VAL A 59 5.88 4.09 26.70
N GLY A 60 6.78 4.99 27.01
CA GLY A 60 6.63 6.03 28.03
C GLY A 60 6.98 7.41 27.48
N GLU A 61 7.22 8.34 28.37
CA GLU A 61 7.45 9.76 28.19
C GLU A 61 8.02 10.21 26.84
N SER A 62 7.49 11.32 26.31
CA SER A 62 7.94 11.92 25.05
C SER A 62 9.18 12.80 25.29
N GLU A 63 10.18 12.69 24.41
CA GLU A 63 11.20 13.73 24.27
C GLU A 63 10.60 15.03 23.71
N GLU A 64 11.38 16.12 23.70
CA GLU A 64 10.94 17.44 23.23
C GLU A 64 10.20 17.38 21.89
N GLN A 65 9.03 17.99 21.84
CA GLN A 65 8.27 18.15 20.60
C GLN A 65 9.09 18.95 19.59
N LYS A 66 9.39 18.35 18.49
CA LYS A 66 9.87 19.10 17.32
C LYS A 66 8.75 20.01 16.85
N ASN A 67 9.05 21.27 16.61
CA ASN A 67 8.09 22.24 16.09
C ASN A 67 7.92 21.99 14.59
N ASP A 68 7.09 21.03 14.22
CA ASP A 68 6.68 20.77 12.85
C ASP A 68 5.18 21.03 12.68
N SER A 69 4.83 21.68 11.58
CA SER A 69 3.45 22.01 11.21
C SER A 69 3.09 21.56 9.80
N ILE A 70 3.92 20.70 9.19
CA ILE A 70 3.76 20.24 7.81
C ILE A 70 3.30 18.79 7.85
N GLY A 71 2.10 18.53 7.37
CA GLY A 71 1.59 17.17 7.25
C GLY A 71 2.23 16.39 6.10
N PRO A 72 2.00 15.06 6.03
CA PRO A 72 2.65 14.19 5.08
C PRO A 72 2.33 14.56 3.62
N SER A 73 3.28 14.32 2.74
CA SER A 73 3.07 14.38 1.30
C SER A 73 2.32 13.13 0.83
N ILE A 74 1.26 13.32 0.07
CA ILE A 74 0.39 12.24 -0.41
C ILE A 74 0.33 12.28 -1.94
N TYR A 75 0.66 11.16 -2.57
CA TYR A 75 0.38 10.91 -3.98
C TYR A 75 -0.58 9.74 -4.10
N CYS A 76 -1.77 9.97 -4.66
CA CYS A 76 -2.75 8.91 -4.82
C CYS A 76 -3.27 8.81 -6.27
N TYR A 77 -3.71 7.62 -6.62
CA TYR A 77 -4.27 7.32 -7.93
C TYR A 77 -5.28 6.17 -7.86
N LEU A 78 -6.03 5.99 -8.94
CA LEU A 78 -6.95 4.87 -9.14
C LEU A 78 -6.42 3.98 -10.27
N ASN A 79 -6.42 2.67 -10.07
CA ASN A 79 -6.04 1.62 -11.01
C ASN A 79 -4.58 1.68 -11.50
N SER A 80 -4.09 2.83 -11.89
CA SER A 80 -2.76 2.99 -12.52
C SER A 80 -2.07 4.28 -12.06
N PRO A 81 -0.74 4.28 -11.86
CA PRO A 81 0.02 5.49 -11.61
C PRO A 81 -0.12 6.59 -12.68
N SER A 82 -0.54 6.23 -13.89
CA SER A 82 -0.83 7.17 -14.98
C SER A 82 -2.25 7.77 -14.91
N PHE A 83 -3.03 7.48 -13.86
CA PHE A 83 -4.35 8.05 -13.67
C PHE A 83 -4.28 9.58 -13.60
N VAL A 84 -5.19 10.23 -14.30
CA VAL A 84 -5.32 11.70 -14.32
C VAL A 84 -6.62 12.08 -13.63
N ASP A 85 -6.60 13.13 -12.80
CA ASP A 85 -7.78 13.66 -12.12
C ASP A 85 -8.94 13.91 -13.11
N GLY A 86 -10.11 13.37 -12.82
CA GLY A 86 -11.28 13.36 -13.72
C GLY A 86 -11.31 12.20 -14.72
N GLY A 87 -10.31 11.33 -14.72
CA GLY A 87 -10.22 10.18 -15.63
C GLY A 87 -11.30 9.12 -15.43
N ASN A 88 -11.46 8.24 -16.42
CA ASN A 88 -12.38 7.13 -16.36
C ASN A 88 -11.81 5.95 -15.58
N VAL A 89 -12.67 5.30 -14.80
CA VAL A 89 -12.37 4.06 -14.08
C VAL A 89 -13.52 3.05 -14.25
N ASN A 90 -13.24 1.78 -13.96
CA ASN A 90 -14.27 0.73 -13.87
C ASN A 90 -15.15 0.91 -12.63
N THR A 91 -16.18 0.08 -12.49
CA THR A 91 -17.15 0.15 -11.39
C THR A 91 -16.58 -0.25 -10.02
N THR A 92 -15.44 -0.94 -10.00
CA THR A 92 -14.72 -1.35 -8.79
C THR A 92 -13.26 -0.87 -8.87
N PRO A 93 -13.00 0.44 -8.75
CA PRO A 93 -11.64 0.94 -8.91
C PRO A 93 -10.75 0.57 -7.73
N PHE A 94 -9.47 0.35 -8.02
CA PHE A 94 -8.45 0.09 -7.01
C PHE A 94 -7.72 1.38 -6.64
N PHE A 95 -7.82 1.76 -5.37
CA PHE A 95 -7.17 2.95 -4.83
C PHE A 95 -5.78 2.62 -4.29
N VAL A 96 -4.82 3.49 -4.58
CA VAL A 96 -3.46 3.44 -4.02
C VAL A 96 -3.09 4.84 -3.55
N ALA A 97 -2.52 4.94 -2.35
CA ALA A 97 -1.88 6.16 -1.86
C ALA A 97 -0.44 5.86 -1.42
N LYS A 98 0.51 6.64 -1.94
CA LYS A 98 1.90 6.69 -1.48
C LYS A 98 2.05 7.90 -0.58
N ILE A 99 2.61 7.68 0.61
CA ILE A 99 2.71 8.68 1.66
C ILE A 99 4.17 8.82 2.06
N THR A 100 4.64 10.05 2.21
CA THR A 100 5.99 10.34 2.70
C THR A 100 5.96 11.47 3.70
N ASP A 101 6.73 11.33 4.77
CA ASP A 101 6.93 12.36 5.76
C ASP A 101 8.34 12.25 6.36
N LYS A 102 9.04 13.38 6.54
CA LYS A 102 10.43 13.38 7.03
C LYS A 102 10.59 12.91 8.48
N ASP A 103 9.57 13.12 9.31
CA ASP A 103 9.58 12.76 10.73
C ASP A 103 8.92 11.41 10.99
N GLY A 104 8.08 10.94 10.07
CA GLY A 104 7.42 9.63 10.10
C GLY A 104 5.92 9.68 9.91
N ILE A 105 5.36 8.59 9.44
CA ILE A 105 3.94 8.45 9.13
C ILE A 105 3.22 7.81 10.33
N ASN A 106 2.09 8.38 10.74
CA ASN A 106 1.21 7.77 11.74
C ASN A 106 0.27 6.76 11.08
N ALA A 107 0.68 5.51 11.02
CA ALA A 107 -0.16 4.40 10.56
C ALA A 107 -0.90 3.69 11.71
N ALA A 108 -0.64 4.06 12.97
CA ALA A 108 -1.24 3.42 14.14
C ALA A 108 -2.73 3.79 14.34
N GLY A 109 -3.14 5.01 13.94
CA GLY A 109 -4.50 5.51 14.16
C GLY A 109 -4.87 5.52 15.65
N SER A 110 -3.96 5.94 16.51
CA SER A 110 -4.12 5.85 17.96
C SER A 110 -5.09 6.92 18.48
N GLY A 111 -5.02 8.13 17.91
CA GLY A 111 -5.89 9.23 18.25
C GLY A 111 -7.26 9.14 17.58
N ILE A 112 -8.28 9.70 18.22
CA ILE A 112 -9.61 9.80 17.61
C ILE A 112 -9.52 10.68 16.35
N GLY A 113 -9.86 10.11 15.20
CA GLY A 113 -9.84 10.80 13.91
C GLY A 113 -8.47 10.91 13.24
N HIS A 114 -7.42 10.30 13.79
CA HIS A 114 -6.07 10.24 13.21
C HIS A 114 -5.86 9.00 12.32
N ASP A 115 -6.92 8.51 11.72
CA ASP A 115 -6.85 7.39 10.79
C ASP A 115 -6.39 7.80 9.39
N LEU A 116 -5.78 6.86 8.70
CA LEU A 116 -5.64 6.91 7.24
C LEU A 116 -7.04 6.66 6.66
N GLN A 117 -7.72 7.72 6.25
CA GLN A 117 -9.15 7.67 5.94
C GLN A 117 -9.42 8.00 4.48
N LEU A 118 -10.12 7.08 3.80
CA LEU A 118 -10.68 7.27 2.46
C LEU A 118 -12.19 7.48 2.56
N VAL A 119 -12.71 8.53 1.93
CA VAL A 119 -14.15 8.83 1.87
C VAL A 119 -14.55 9.01 0.43
N ILE A 120 -15.64 8.39 0.01
CA ILE A 120 -16.21 8.52 -1.33
C ILE A 120 -17.41 9.45 -1.29
N ASP A 121 -17.45 10.45 -2.20
CA ASP A 121 -18.53 11.43 -2.38
C ASP A 121 -18.89 12.25 -1.13
N GLY A 122 -17.97 12.34 -0.17
CA GLY A 122 -18.23 12.98 1.11
C GLY A 122 -19.21 12.21 2.01
N ASP A 123 -19.61 11.02 1.62
CA ASP A 123 -20.53 10.17 2.36
C ASP A 123 -19.81 9.38 3.45
N MET A 124 -20.04 9.73 4.71
CA MET A 124 -19.41 9.09 5.85
C MET A 124 -19.83 7.62 6.04
N SER A 125 -20.90 7.17 5.41
CA SER A 125 -21.23 5.74 5.35
C SER A 125 -20.31 4.96 4.40
N LYS A 126 -19.60 5.67 3.52
CA LYS A 126 -18.56 5.17 2.60
C LYS A 126 -17.17 5.68 3.03
N ALA A 127 -16.94 5.74 4.33
CA ALA A 127 -15.64 6.05 4.92
C ALA A 127 -14.92 4.75 5.31
N TYR A 128 -13.69 4.62 4.83
CA TYR A 128 -12.86 3.42 5.02
C TYR A 128 -11.58 3.80 5.77
N VAL A 129 -11.27 3.04 6.83
CA VAL A 129 -10.04 3.18 7.61
C VAL A 129 -9.00 2.23 7.02
N LEU A 130 -7.88 2.76 6.54
CA LEU A 130 -6.87 2.04 5.78
C LEU A 130 -5.56 1.80 6.56
N ASN A 131 -5.55 2.01 7.88
CA ASN A 131 -4.37 1.80 8.70
C ASN A 131 -3.83 0.37 8.61
N SER A 132 -4.72 -0.63 8.62
CA SER A 132 -4.34 -2.05 8.50
C SER A 132 -3.81 -2.44 7.10
N ASN A 133 -4.09 -1.62 6.09
CA ASN A 133 -3.63 -1.83 4.72
C ASN A 133 -2.31 -1.08 4.42
N PHE A 134 -1.85 -0.27 5.38
CA PHE A 134 -0.62 0.50 5.19
C PHE A 134 0.61 -0.37 5.38
N ILE A 135 1.55 -0.27 4.44
CA ILE A 135 2.83 -0.96 4.46
C ILE A 135 3.93 0.07 4.31
N TYR A 136 4.83 0.13 5.30
CA TYR A 136 6.03 0.94 5.19
C TYR A 136 6.95 0.42 4.10
N ASP A 137 7.66 1.32 3.43
CA ASP A 137 8.72 0.95 2.51
C ASP A 137 9.86 0.26 3.27
N PHE A 138 10.67 -0.52 2.55
CA PHE A 138 11.72 -1.33 3.13
C PHE A 138 12.74 -0.48 3.91
N GLY A 139 12.96 -0.83 5.18
CA GLY A 139 13.97 -0.22 6.05
C GLY A 139 13.68 1.23 6.48
N THR A 140 12.44 1.69 6.39
CA THR A 140 12.08 3.07 6.77
C THR A 140 10.72 3.15 7.48
N TYR A 141 10.49 4.24 8.21
CA TYR A 141 9.20 4.63 8.78
C TYR A 141 8.70 5.98 8.23
N THR A 142 9.45 6.55 7.28
CA THR A 142 9.18 7.87 6.69
C THR A 142 8.44 7.80 5.36
N SER A 143 8.28 6.61 4.81
CA SER A 143 7.52 6.39 3.58
C SER A 143 6.81 5.04 3.60
N GLY A 144 5.73 4.95 2.82
CA GLY A 144 4.95 3.73 2.66
C GLY A 144 3.75 3.94 1.77
N SER A 145 2.97 2.89 1.63
CA SER A 145 1.78 2.89 0.77
C SER A 145 0.61 2.20 1.43
N THR A 146 -0.58 2.67 1.12
CA THR A 146 -1.83 1.98 1.44
C THR A 146 -2.64 1.78 0.17
N TYR A 147 -3.50 0.77 0.18
CA TYR A 147 -4.33 0.42 -0.96
C TYR A 147 -5.71 -0.06 -0.51
N TYR A 148 -6.69 0.07 -1.40
CA TYR A 148 -8.04 -0.37 -1.12
C TYR A 148 -8.83 -0.66 -2.40
N SER A 149 -9.46 -1.83 -2.46
CA SER A 149 -10.45 -2.17 -3.49
C SER A 149 -11.76 -1.47 -3.15
N ILE A 150 -12.07 -0.39 -3.87
CA ILE A 150 -13.30 0.36 -3.64
C ILE A 150 -14.50 -0.52 -4.07
N PRO A 151 -15.49 -0.73 -3.19
CA PRO A 151 -16.69 -1.46 -3.56
C PRO A 151 -17.39 -0.89 -4.80
N GLN A 152 -18.25 -1.67 -5.41
CA GLN A 152 -18.96 -1.28 -6.63
C GLN A 152 -19.65 0.09 -6.48
N LEU A 153 -19.32 0.97 -7.41
CA LEU A 153 -19.89 2.30 -7.54
C LEU A 153 -20.85 2.37 -8.75
N GLU A 154 -21.85 3.22 -8.66
CA GLU A 154 -22.72 3.52 -9.77
C GLU A 154 -21.99 4.31 -10.88
N PRO A 155 -22.34 4.14 -12.15
CA PRO A 155 -21.76 4.94 -13.21
C PRO A 155 -22.03 6.42 -13.04
N GLY A 156 -21.02 7.25 -13.28
CA GLY A 156 -21.11 8.69 -13.16
C GLY A 156 -19.88 9.33 -12.54
N LYS A 157 -19.99 10.61 -12.21
CA LYS A 157 -18.91 11.39 -11.61
C LYS A 157 -18.88 11.18 -10.10
N HIS A 158 -17.69 10.93 -9.59
CA HIS A 158 -17.40 10.73 -8.18
C HIS A 158 -16.19 11.56 -7.75
N GLU A 159 -16.08 11.80 -6.45
CA GLU A 159 -14.92 12.39 -5.80
C GLU A 159 -14.51 11.50 -4.61
N LEU A 160 -13.23 11.19 -4.49
CA LEU A 160 -12.70 10.64 -3.25
C LEU A 160 -11.89 11.71 -2.50
N THR A 161 -11.89 11.59 -1.20
CA THR A 161 -11.03 12.35 -0.29
C THR A 161 -10.22 11.37 0.52
N PHE A 162 -8.89 11.54 0.52
CA PHE A 162 -8.00 10.72 1.34
C PHE A 162 -7.19 11.62 2.28
N ARG A 163 -7.15 11.26 3.56
CA ARG A 163 -6.42 11.97 4.61
C ARG A 163 -5.41 11.05 5.29
N ALA A 164 -4.22 11.57 5.53
CA ALA A 164 -3.16 10.92 6.27
C ALA A 164 -2.56 11.85 7.33
N TRP A 165 -1.90 11.27 8.32
CA TRP A 165 -1.29 11.96 9.46
C TRP A 165 0.18 11.59 9.59
N ASP A 166 1.00 12.55 10.04
CA ASP A 166 2.35 12.29 10.52
C ASP A 166 2.33 11.91 12.02
N ILE A 167 3.50 11.60 12.56
CA ILE A 167 3.65 11.25 13.97
C ILE A 167 3.48 12.46 14.91
N GLN A 168 3.51 13.69 14.39
CA GLN A 168 3.37 14.94 15.15
C GLN A 168 1.95 15.52 15.10
N ASN A 169 0.99 14.74 14.62
CA ASN A 169 -0.43 15.10 14.50
C ASN A 169 -0.71 16.19 13.45
N ASN A 170 0.17 16.39 12.47
CA ASN A 170 -0.19 17.17 11.29
C ASN A 170 -0.84 16.28 10.24
N SER A 171 -1.81 16.82 9.52
CA SER A 171 -2.50 16.05 8.48
C SER A 171 -2.43 16.71 7.12
N SER A 172 -2.48 15.88 6.11
CA SER A 172 -2.71 16.30 4.72
C SER A 172 -3.92 15.58 4.16
N THR A 173 -4.61 16.28 3.26
CA THR A 173 -5.80 15.75 2.59
C THR A 173 -5.67 15.97 1.09
N VAL A 174 -5.92 14.93 0.31
CA VAL A 174 -5.94 14.96 -1.15
C VAL A 174 -7.31 14.57 -1.63
N LYS A 175 -7.76 15.20 -2.72
CA LYS A 175 -8.99 14.88 -3.43
C LYS A 175 -8.68 14.44 -4.84
N LEU A 176 -9.38 13.40 -5.31
CA LEU A 176 -9.37 12.96 -6.70
C LEU A 176 -10.81 12.89 -7.22
N ARG A 177 -11.03 13.44 -8.40
CA ARG A 177 -12.27 13.28 -9.16
C ARG A 177 -12.09 12.16 -10.16
N PHE A 178 -13.13 11.43 -10.42
CA PHE A 178 -13.13 10.34 -11.40
C PHE A 178 -14.52 10.11 -11.98
N ASN A 179 -14.57 9.41 -13.09
CA ASN A 179 -15.82 9.07 -13.76
C ASN A 179 -15.92 7.54 -13.88
N VAL A 180 -16.90 6.94 -13.25
CA VAL A 180 -17.17 5.51 -13.31
C VAL A 180 -17.91 5.17 -14.60
N VAL A 181 -17.36 4.24 -15.38
CA VAL A 181 -17.89 3.79 -16.66
C VAL A 181 -18.14 2.29 -16.64
N LYS A 182 -19.36 1.87 -17.01
CA LYS A 182 -19.68 0.44 -17.21
C LYS A 182 -18.90 -0.12 -18.38
N ALA A 183 -18.44 -1.38 -18.23
CA ALA A 183 -17.74 -2.11 -19.30
C ALA A 183 -16.53 -1.36 -19.89
N LEU A 184 -15.82 -0.58 -19.07
CA LEU A 184 -14.56 0.04 -19.46
C LEU A 184 -13.55 -1.07 -19.79
N SER A 185 -13.00 -1.07 -21.01
CA SER A 185 -12.00 -2.05 -21.42
C SER A 185 -10.74 -1.96 -20.54
N PRO A 186 -10.13 -3.10 -20.14
CA PRO A 186 -8.86 -3.07 -19.44
C PRO A 186 -7.78 -2.39 -20.27
N ALA A 187 -6.92 -1.60 -19.62
CA ALA A 187 -5.74 -1.04 -20.25
C ALA A 187 -4.49 -1.85 -19.82
N LEU A 188 -3.73 -2.30 -20.83
CA LEU A 188 -2.39 -2.85 -20.64
C LEU A 188 -1.40 -1.71 -20.85
N PHE A 189 -0.50 -1.47 -19.89
CA PHE A 189 0.45 -0.37 -20.00
C PHE A 189 1.93 -0.81 -19.94
N ASP A 190 2.20 -2.06 -19.62
CA ASP A 190 3.52 -2.64 -19.76
C ASP A 190 3.43 -4.15 -19.97
N VAL A 191 4.24 -4.66 -20.91
CA VAL A 191 4.43 -6.09 -21.13
C VAL A 191 5.91 -6.35 -21.24
N GLY A 192 6.49 -6.93 -20.21
CA GLY A 192 7.90 -7.23 -20.12
C GLY A 192 8.17 -8.74 -20.04
N VAL A 193 9.44 -9.09 -20.13
CA VAL A 193 9.94 -10.45 -19.90
C VAL A 193 11.18 -10.42 -19.03
N THR A 194 11.36 -11.41 -18.15
CA THR A 194 12.49 -11.45 -17.22
C THR A 194 13.82 -11.79 -17.89
N ALA A 195 13.79 -12.48 -19.03
CA ALA A 195 14.98 -12.82 -19.82
C ALA A 195 14.70 -12.67 -21.31
N ASN A 196 15.50 -11.82 -21.99
CA ASN A 196 15.49 -11.68 -23.44
C ASN A 196 16.94 -11.47 -23.96
N PRO A 197 17.56 -12.41 -24.69
CA PRO A 197 16.99 -13.68 -25.11
C PRO A 197 16.86 -14.71 -23.96
N ALA A 198 15.78 -15.48 -23.99
CA ALA A 198 15.55 -16.60 -23.10
C ALA A 198 16.32 -17.83 -23.59
N LYS A 199 17.01 -18.55 -22.68
CA LYS A 199 17.72 -19.80 -23.01
C LYS A 199 16.90 -21.04 -22.65
N THR A 200 16.25 -21.04 -21.49
CA THR A 200 15.49 -22.19 -20.98
C THR A 200 14.07 -21.79 -20.60
N SER A 201 13.90 -20.63 -19.97
CA SER A 201 12.60 -20.09 -19.52
C SER A 201 12.64 -18.58 -19.45
N THR A 202 11.47 -17.97 -19.52
CA THR A 202 11.25 -16.56 -19.22
C THR A 202 9.87 -16.40 -18.57
N THR A 203 9.70 -15.35 -17.78
CA THR A 203 8.42 -14.98 -17.21
C THR A 203 7.91 -13.73 -17.90
N PHE A 204 6.68 -13.77 -18.38
CA PHE A 204 5.98 -12.58 -18.87
C PHE A 204 5.46 -11.79 -17.66
N ILE A 205 5.69 -10.49 -17.68
CA ILE A 205 5.17 -9.54 -16.69
C ILE A 205 4.22 -8.61 -17.42
N ILE A 206 2.95 -8.65 -17.04
CA ILE A 206 1.89 -7.87 -17.68
C ILE A 206 1.34 -6.90 -16.64
N SER A 207 1.50 -5.60 -16.89
CA SER A 207 0.95 -4.54 -16.05
C SER A 207 -0.37 -4.04 -16.63
N HIS A 208 -1.40 -4.03 -15.81
CA HIS A 208 -2.76 -3.67 -16.22
C HIS A 208 -3.47 -2.84 -15.14
N ASP A 209 -4.62 -2.26 -15.47
CA ASP A 209 -5.42 -1.40 -14.59
C ASP A 209 -6.61 -2.11 -13.91
N ARG A 210 -6.55 -3.44 -13.76
CA ARG A 210 -7.60 -4.29 -13.19
C ARG A 210 -7.08 -5.11 -12.00
N THR A 211 -6.51 -4.43 -11.01
CA THR A 211 -6.08 -5.09 -9.76
C THR A 211 -7.27 -5.75 -9.07
N GLU A 212 -7.08 -6.97 -8.58
CA GLU A 212 -8.10 -7.78 -7.88
C GLU A 212 -9.40 -8.01 -8.69
N SER A 213 -9.32 -7.99 -10.02
CA SER A 213 -10.43 -8.36 -10.89
C SER A 213 -10.15 -9.69 -11.57
N ASP A 214 -11.16 -10.53 -11.67
CA ASP A 214 -11.08 -11.76 -12.46
C ASP A 214 -10.84 -11.41 -13.93
N MET A 215 -9.88 -12.08 -14.54
CA MET A 215 -9.53 -11.85 -15.94
C MET A 215 -9.19 -13.14 -16.65
N ASP A 216 -9.58 -13.21 -17.91
CA ASP A 216 -9.09 -14.20 -18.85
C ASP A 216 -7.84 -13.67 -19.57
N VAL A 217 -6.72 -14.33 -19.38
CA VAL A 217 -5.45 -13.96 -20.02
C VAL A 217 -5.06 -15.01 -21.04
N VAL A 218 -4.77 -14.58 -22.26
CA VAL A 218 -4.23 -15.43 -23.30
C VAL A 218 -2.88 -14.87 -23.75
N VAL A 219 -1.84 -15.68 -23.66
CA VAL A 219 -0.51 -15.35 -24.17
C VAL A 219 -0.19 -16.25 -25.35
N GLU A 220 0.16 -15.64 -26.48
CA GLU A 220 0.52 -16.32 -27.71
C GLU A 220 1.90 -15.88 -28.17
N VAL A 221 2.74 -16.84 -28.58
CA VAL A 221 4.09 -16.58 -29.05
C VAL A 221 4.19 -17.01 -30.52
N PHE A 222 4.62 -16.07 -31.37
CA PHE A 222 4.77 -16.24 -32.79
C PHE A 222 6.23 -16.05 -33.21
N ASP A 223 6.65 -16.71 -34.28
CA ASP A 223 7.93 -16.40 -34.97
C ASP A 223 7.75 -15.19 -35.91
N SER A 224 8.87 -14.77 -36.53
CA SER A 224 8.88 -13.63 -37.45
C SER A 224 8.08 -13.87 -38.72
N SER A 225 7.71 -15.13 -39.02
CA SER A 225 6.86 -15.50 -40.15
C SER A 225 5.37 -15.52 -39.80
N GLY A 226 5.02 -15.26 -38.56
CA GLY A 226 3.63 -15.27 -38.04
C GLY A 226 3.14 -16.68 -37.68
N ARG A 227 4.02 -17.69 -37.61
CA ARG A 227 3.64 -19.01 -37.16
C ARG A 227 3.62 -19.07 -35.64
N GLN A 228 2.49 -19.50 -35.06
CA GLN A 228 2.33 -19.71 -33.65
C GLN A 228 3.15 -20.88 -33.14
N HIS A 229 3.99 -20.63 -32.12
CA HIS A 229 4.81 -21.63 -31.45
C HIS A 229 4.27 -22.06 -30.08
N TRP A 230 3.59 -21.18 -29.45
CA TRP A 230 3.07 -21.45 -28.08
C TRP A 230 1.84 -20.63 -27.79
N ARG A 231 0.94 -21.19 -26.99
CA ARG A 231 -0.25 -20.51 -26.45
C ARG A 231 -0.52 -21.00 -25.06
N HIS A 232 -0.85 -20.09 -24.18
CA HIS A 232 -1.32 -20.37 -22.82
C HIS A 232 -2.55 -19.53 -22.52
N SER A 233 -3.50 -20.11 -21.79
CA SER A 233 -4.70 -19.41 -21.33
C SER A 233 -4.83 -19.66 -19.83
N GLU A 234 -5.12 -18.62 -19.09
CA GLU A 234 -5.35 -18.67 -17.65
C GLU A 234 -6.56 -17.77 -17.31
N SER A 235 -7.39 -18.24 -16.40
CA SER A 235 -8.56 -17.50 -15.88
C SER A 235 -8.46 -17.45 -14.36
N GLY A 236 -8.64 -16.27 -13.76
CA GLY A 236 -8.55 -16.07 -12.30
C GLY A 236 -9.09 -14.72 -11.89
#